data_d4b8c56a98682c720dfc2a01021bb495
#
_entry.id   d4b8c56a98682c720dfc2a01021bb495
#
_cell.length_a   1.000
_cell.length_b   1.000
_cell.length_c   1.000
_cell.angle_alpha   90.00
_cell.angle_beta   90.00
_cell.angle_gamma   90.00
#
_symmetry.space_group_name_H-M   'P 1'
#
loop_
_entity.id
_entity.type
_entity.pdbx_description
1 polymer ?
#
loop_
_entity_poly.entity_id
_entity_poly.type
_entity_poly.pdbx_seq_one_letter_code
_entity_poly.pdbx_strand_id
1 'polypeptide(L)'
;RGIIRAIVKSYLQSDVPRKRVAIYGAGYAGQQVAAALYRSNEHLPVFFIDDDASLFGQMMGGLKVYSPAYALKLFAKQQVDEILIALPSVGRVRKSEIVKFLEPAHLKITEIPGLTKLVDGEIRVSDIQEVDIIDLLGRDPVPPIQELLAKNIYNKVVMVTGAGGSIGSELCRQIIKNKPQKLVIYELTEFALYSIDKELKLNTEIEIVPILGTVLDQPKLERVIEQYQVQTVYHAAAYKHVPLVECNPLAGLKNNSIGTAFSLNAAVKKGVETFVLISTDKAVRPTNVMGASKRMAELYCQAMAEAQNQTQVSIVRFGNVLGSSGSVVPLFKQQILKGGPITVTHPDVTRYFMTIPEASQLVIQAGALGKGGDVFLLDMGEPVRIQDLARQMISLSGLKVREQDSKTGDIEIEYSGLRPGEKLYEELLIDHEDTEITQHSRILRSIEKHYPLDELITVFDQMYLLTAVDDDVNWALAQLEYYVDGYHRGKEIKVN
;
A
#
# COMPACT_ATOMS: atom_id res chain seq x y z
N ARG A 1 -25.52 11.01 51.26
CA ARG A 1 -25.48 11.29 49.79
C ARG A 1 -24.43 10.44 49.05
N GLY A 2 -23.28 10.08 49.68
CA GLY A 2 -22.25 9.23 49.06
C GLY A 2 -22.69 7.78 48.85
N ILE A 3 -23.40 7.19 49.81
CA ILE A 3 -23.89 5.80 49.74
C ILE A 3 -24.96 5.64 48.66
N ILE A 4 -25.88 6.60 48.52
CA ILE A 4 -26.92 6.57 47.50
C ILE A 4 -26.29 6.70 46.09
N ARG A 5 -25.26 7.53 45.90
CA ARG A 5 -24.50 7.60 44.67
C ARG A 5 -23.76 6.29 44.31
N ALA A 6 -23.22 5.60 45.34
CA ALA A 6 -22.56 4.31 45.16
C ALA A 6 -23.57 3.21 44.79
N ILE A 7 -24.76 3.19 45.41
CA ILE A 7 -25.83 2.24 45.13
C ILE A 7 -26.44 2.51 43.73
N VAL A 8 -26.71 3.77 43.37
CA VAL A 8 -27.22 4.15 42.05
C VAL A 8 -26.18 3.86 40.97
N LYS A 9 -24.89 4.06 41.23
CA LYS A 9 -23.81 3.69 40.30
C LYS A 9 -23.67 2.17 40.15
N SER A 10 -23.95 1.38 41.18
CA SER A 10 -23.98 -0.08 41.13
C SER A 10 -25.22 -0.62 40.40
N TYR A 11 -26.36 0.06 40.48
CA TYR A 11 -27.60 -0.31 39.80
C TYR A 11 -27.65 0.15 38.33
N LEU A 12 -26.90 1.19 37.97
CA LEU A 12 -26.77 1.70 36.60
C LEU A 12 -25.56 1.09 35.81
N GLN A 13 -24.74 0.28 36.47
CA GLN A 13 -23.76 -0.55 35.77
C GLN A 13 -24.52 -1.66 35.08
N SER A 14 -24.72 -1.47 33.76
CA SER A 14 -25.27 -2.50 32.88
C SER A 14 -24.56 -3.84 33.09
N ASP A 15 -25.33 -4.92 33.23
CA ASP A 15 -24.89 -6.32 33.33
C ASP A 15 -24.15 -6.84 32.04
N VAL A 16 -23.50 -5.98 31.31
CA VAL A 16 -22.66 -6.40 30.16
C VAL A 16 -21.34 -6.89 30.75
N PRO A 17 -21.00 -8.17 30.62
CA PRO A 17 -19.74 -8.71 31.13
C PRO A 17 -18.58 -7.99 30.44
N ARG A 18 -17.67 -7.39 31.25
CA ARG A 18 -16.49 -6.73 30.71
C ARG A 18 -15.55 -7.74 30.06
N LYS A 19 -15.02 -7.42 28.87
CA LYS A 19 -14.02 -8.24 28.18
C LYS A 19 -12.74 -8.34 29.02
N ARG A 20 -12.27 -9.54 29.23
CA ARG A 20 -11.07 -9.83 30.02
C ARG A 20 -9.83 -9.73 29.13
N VAL A 21 -8.96 -8.77 29.42
CA VAL A 21 -7.81 -8.39 28.56
C VAL A 21 -6.50 -8.79 29.22
N ALA A 22 -5.69 -9.61 28.55
CA ALA A 22 -4.29 -9.83 28.89
C ALA A 22 -3.42 -8.77 28.17
N ILE A 23 -2.46 -8.17 28.88
CA ILE A 23 -1.63 -7.09 28.33
C ILE A 23 -0.22 -7.64 28.06
N TYR A 24 0.24 -7.61 26.82
CA TYR A 24 1.61 -7.95 26.45
C TYR A 24 2.50 -6.70 26.51
N GLY A 25 3.45 -6.70 27.45
CA GLY A 25 4.31 -5.59 27.83
C GLY A 25 3.93 -5.06 29.23
N ALA A 26 4.78 -5.31 30.23
CA ALA A 26 4.60 -4.85 31.61
C ALA A 26 5.32 -3.52 31.93
N GLY A 27 5.94 -2.91 30.90
CA GLY A 27 6.63 -1.61 31.01
C GLY A 27 5.67 -0.44 31.25
N TYR A 28 6.20 0.79 31.14
CA TYR A 28 5.44 2.02 31.41
C TYR A 28 4.13 2.12 30.61
N ALA A 29 4.19 1.86 29.30
CA ALA A 29 3.02 1.92 28.42
C ALA A 29 1.94 0.89 28.83
N GLY A 30 2.34 -0.36 29.15
CA GLY A 30 1.43 -1.38 29.63
C GLY A 30 0.74 -1.02 30.93
N GLN A 31 1.45 -0.42 31.87
CA GLN A 31 0.88 0.03 33.15
C GLN A 31 -0.12 1.18 32.96
N GLN A 32 0.16 2.13 32.05
CA GLN A 32 -0.80 3.17 31.71
C GLN A 32 -2.08 2.60 31.07
N VAL A 33 -1.93 1.65 30.14
CA VAL A 33 -3.06 0.94 29.55
C VAL A 33 -3.86 0.21 30.61
N ALA A 34 -3.22 -0.54 31.51
CA ALA A 34 -3.92 -1.23 32.58
C ALA A 34 -4.74 -0.26 33.45
N ALA A 35 -4.17 0.90 33.77
CA ALA A 35 -4.87 1.95 34.55
C ALA A 35 -6.09 2.52 33.76
N ALA A 36 -5.97 2.69 32.45
CA ALA A 36 -7.07 3.12 31.58
C ALA A 36 -8.17 2.06 31.50
N LEU A 37 -7.81 0.77 31.33
CA LEU A 37 -8.75 -0.36 31.28
C LEU A 37 -9.49 -0.57 32.59
N TYR A 38 -8.85 -0.39 33.76
CA TYR A 38 -9.53 -0.44 35.06
C TYR A 38 -10.67 0.57 35.18
N ARG A 39 -10.55 1.72 34.53
CA ARG A 39 -11.58 2.79 34.51
C ARG A 39 -12.66 2.54 33.44
N SER A 40 -12.44 1.58 32.54
CA SER A 40 -13.38 1.23 31.47
C SER A 40 -14.54 0.40 32.01
N ASN A 41 -15.72 0.62 31.45
CA ASN A 41 -16.90 -0.22 31.72
C ASN A 41 -16.96 -1.45 30.78
N GLU A 42 -16.11 -1.50 29.75
CA GLU A 42 -16.13 -2.53 28.70
C GLU A 42 -15.00 -3.54 28.85
N HIS A 43 -13.87 -3.16 29.44
CA HIS A 43 -12.66 -3.98 29.53
C HIS A 43 -12.20 -4.17 30.96
N LEU A 44 -11.61 -5.34 31.28
CA LEU A 44 -11.04 -5.68 32.57
C LEU A 44 -9.64 -6.27 32.35
N PRO A 45 -8.55 -5.58 32.70
CA PRO A 45 -7.22 -6.17 32.62
C PRO A 45 -7.05 -7.28 33.67
N VAL A 46 -6.45 -8.41 33.27
CA VAL A 46 -6.35 -9.62 34.10
C VAL A 46 -4.93 -9.98 34.50
N PHE A 47 -3.94 -9.83 33.63
CA PHE A 47 -2.52 -10.01 33.91
C PHE A 47 -1.64 -9.41 32.81
N PHE A 48 -0.34 -9.26 33.13
CA PHE A 48 0.68 -8.90 32.15
C PHE A 48 1.41 -10.13 31.61
N ILE A 49 1.87 -10.01 30.37
CA ILE A 49 2.82 -10.90 29.71
C ILE A 49 4.06 -10.05 29.38
N ASP A 50 5.25 -10.56 29.65
CA ASP A 50 6.48 -9.86 29.31
C ASP A 50 7.58 -10.86 28.93
N ASP A 51 8.55 -10.41 28.11
CA ASP A 51 9.71 -11.22 27.74
C ASP A 51 10.85 -11.12 28.77
N ASP A 52 10.84 -10.09 29.60
CA ASP A 52 11.86 -9.88 30.63
C ASP A 52 11.65 -10.84 31.81
N ALA A 53 12.56 -11.82 31.90
CA ALA A 53 12.54 -12.82 32.97
C ALA A 53 12.62 -12.20 34.38
N SER A 54 13.22 -11.01 34.54
CA SER A 54 13.31 -10.34 35.82
C SER A 54 11.98 -9.88 36.38
N LEU A 55 10.97 -9.71 35.51
CA LEU A 55 9.63 -9.28 35.88
C LEU A 55 8.67 -10.44 36.23
N PHE A 56 9.04 -11.68 35.93
CA PHE A 56 8.17 -12.83 36.14
C PHE A 56 7.77 -13.00 37.63
N GLY A 57 6.46 -13.15 37.82
CA GLY A 57 5.88 -13.31 39.13
C GLY A 57 5.69 -12.01 39.95
N GLN A 58 6.24 -10.90 39.47
CA GLN A 58 6.06 -9.59 40.11
C GLN A 58 4.63 -9.06 39.92
N MET A 59 4.23 -8.18 40.84
CA MET A 59 2.97 -7.46 40.76
C MET A 59 3.22 -6.03 40.28
N MET A 60 2.65 -5.68 39.12
CA MET A 60 2.76 -4.34 38.55
C MET A 60 1.36 -3.77 38.31
N GLY A 61 1.10 -2.57 38.86
CA GLY A 61 -0.24 -1.94 38.74
C GLY A 61 -1.40 -2.82 39.25
N GLY A 62 -1.15 -3.73 40.20
CA GLY A 62 -2.15 -4.67 40.72
C GLY A 62 -2.34 -5.95 39.91
N LEU A 63 -1.57 -6.14 38.82
CA LEU A 63 -1.61 -7.33 37.95
C LEU A 63 -0.30 -8.10 38.03
N LYS A 64 -0.36 -9.43 37.98
CA LYS A 64 0.80 -10.30 37.97
C LYS A 64 1.39 -10.45 36.58
N VAL A 65 2.73 -10.43 36.52
CA VAL A 65 3.46 -10.62 35.25
C VAL A 65 3.79 -12.10 35.03
N TYR A 66 3.55 -12.61 33.84
CA TYR A 66 3.83 -13.99 33.45
C TYR A 66 4.71 -14.04 32.20
N SER A 67 5.48 -15.14 32.07
CA SER A 67 6.21 -15.41 30.82
C SER A 67 5.23 -15.72 29.67
N PRO A 68 5.61 -15.45 28.41
CA PRO A 68 4.77 -15.75 27.24
C PRO A 68 4.33 -17.22 27.18
N ALA A 69 5.25 -18.16 27.41
CA ALA A 69 4.95 -19.60 27.39
C ALA A 69 3.97 -20.04 28.48
N TYR A 70 4.00 -19.38 29.66
CA TYR A 70 3.06 -19.68 30.74
C TYR A 70 1.70 -19.03 30.50
N ALA A 71 1.67 -17.83 29.89
CA ALA A 71 0.46 -17.10 29.58
C ALA A 71 -0.48 -17.88 28.65
N LEU A 72 0.03 -18.61 27.64
CA LEU A 72 -0.76 -19.49 26.77
C LEU A 72 -1.61 -20.49 27.55
N LYS A 73 -1.08 -21.02 28.67
CA LYS A 73 -1.82 -21.95 29.57
C LYS A 73 -2.86 -21.25 30.43
N LEU A 74 -2.72 -19.93 30.64
CA LEU A 74 -3.61 -19.14 31.48
C LEU A 74 -4.81 -18.58 30.71
N PHE A 75 -4.74 -18.41 29.40
CA PHE A 75 -5.81 -17.76 28.65
C PHE A 75 -7.17 -18.42 28.87
N ALA A 76 -7.28 -19.73 28.70
CA ALA A 76 -8.52 -20.46 28.98
C ALA A 76 -8.90 -20.44 30.46
N LYS A 77 -7.93 -20.63 31.37
CA LYS A 77 -8.17 -20.67 32.83
C LYS A 77 -8.67 -19.31 33.35
N GLN A 78 -8.14 -18.22 32.80
CA GLN A 78 -8.50 -16.84 33.18
C GLN A 78 -9.62 -16.26 32.30
N GLN A 79 -10.20 -17.07 31.38
CA GLN A 79 -11.25 -16.63 30.45
C GLN A 79 -10.87 -15.30 29.78
N VAL A 80 -9.70 -15.26 29.16
CA VAL A 80 -9.22 -14.08 28.41
C VAL A 80 -9.99 -13.99 27.11
N ASP A 81 -10.55 -12.82 26.80
CA ASP A 81 -11.29 -12.55 25.57
C ASP A 81 -10.42 -11.86 24.53
N GLU A 82 -9.40 -11.10 25.00
CA GLU A 82 -8.59 -10.25 24.12
C GLU A 82 -7.16 -10.11 24.66
N ILE A 83 -6.19 -10.01 23.74
CA ILE A 83 -4.78 -9.71 24.05
C ILE A 83 -4.47 -8.33 23.51
N LEU A 84 -3.96 -7.45 24.36
CA LEU A 84 -3.55 -6.10 23.99
C LEU A 84 -2.03 -5.98 24.01
N ILE A 85 -1.42 -5.72 22.85
CA ILE A 85 0.02 -5.47 22.73
C ILE A 85 0.31 -4.02 23.12
N ALA A 86 1.00 -3.84 24.26
CA ALA A 86 1.36 -2.54 24.81
C ALA A 86 2.87 -2.26 24.69
N LEU A 87 3.40 -2.44 23.49
CA LEU A 87 4.83 -2.29 23.14
C LEU A 87 5.03 -1.25 22.02
N PRO A 88 4.78 0.04 22.28
CA PRO A 88 4.77 1.10 21.25
C PRO A 88 6.14 1.36 20.59
N SER A 89 7.24 0.94 21.23
CA SER A 89 8.60 1.14 20.73
C SER A 89 9.21 -0.08 20.03
N VAL A 90 8.48 -1.18 19.96
CA VAL A 90 8.97 -2.43 19.38
C VAL A 90 8.92 -2.35 17.84
N GLY A 91 10.00 -2.78 17.17
CA GLY A 91 10.07 -2.90 15.71
C GLY A 91 9.07 -3.93 15.15
N ARG A 92 8.73 -3.79 13.88
CA ARG A 92 7.73 -4.64 13.21
C ARG A 92 8.11 -6.12 13.19
N VAL A 93 9.40 -6.43 13.03
CA VAL A 93 9.91 -7.81 13.08
C VAL A 93 9.52 -8.47 14.40
N ARG A 94 9.85 -7.82 15.53
CA ARG A 94 9.54 -8.37 16.87
C ARG A 94 8.03 -8.45 17.11
N LYS A 95 7.25 -7.46 16.64
CA LYS A 95 5.80 -7.49 16.75
C LYS A 95 5.20 -8.67 15.99
N SER A 96 5.69 -8.92 14.77
CA SER A 96 5.29 -10.09 13.96
C SER A 96 5.58 -11.42 14.67
N GLU A 97 6.74 -11.55 15.32
CA GLU A 97 7.10 -12.74 16.12
C GLU A 97 6.12 -12.94 17.29
N ILE A 98 5.80 -11.86 18.03
CA ILE A 98 4.84 -11.90 19.14
C ILE A 98 3.46 -12.35 18.65
N VAL A 99 2.97 -11.76 17.57
CA VAL A 99 1.66 -12.13 16.99
C VAL A 99 1.65 -13.59 16.56
N LYS A 100 2.67 -14.07 15.85
CA LYS A 100 2.80 -15.48 15.46
C LYS A 100 2.83 -16.42 16.68
N PHE A 101 3.51 -16.02 17.74
CA PHE A 101 3.55 -16.78 18.99
C PHE A 101 2.18 -16.88 19.67
N LEU A 102 1.36 -15.81 19.57
CA LEU A 102 0.02 -15.75 20.16
C LEU A 102 -1.09 -16.37 19.31
N GLU A 103 -0.82 -16.61 18.01
CA GLU A 103 -1.78 -17.16 17.06
C GLU A 103 -2.51 -18.43 17.55
N PRO A 104 -1.83 -19.41 18.20
CA PRO A 104 -2.50 -20.62 18.71
C PRO A 104 -3.54 -20.38 19.81
N ALA A 105 -3.56 -19.19 20.41
CA ALA A 105 -4.56 -18.84 21.43
C ALA A 105 -5.94 -18.56 20.81
N HIS A 106 -6.02 -18.22 19.53
CA HIS A 106 -7.26 -17.83 18.84
C HIS A 106 -8.06 -16.76 19.59
N LEU A 107 -7.37 -15.77 20.11
CA LEU A 107 -7.95 -14.61 20.78
C LEU A 107 -7.80 -13.37 19.91
N LYS A 108 -8.73 -12.44 20.01
CA LYS A 108 -8.59 -11.14 19.35
C LYS A 108 -7.33 -10.46 19.83
N ILE A 109 -6.49 -9.97 18.89
CA ILE A 109 -5.26 -9.24 19.21
C ILE A 109 -5.43 -7.78 18.78
N THR A 110 -5.21 -6.89 19.74
CA THR A 110 -5.23 -5.44 19.55
C THR A 110 -3.91 -4.82 19.99
N GLU A 111 -3.68 -3.57 19.65
CA GLU A 111 -2.47 -2.85 20.03
C GLU A 111 -2.74 -1.41 20.42
N ILE A 112 -1.77 -0.79 21.10
CA ILE A 112 -1.71 0.66 21.25
C ILE A 112 -0.82 1.25 20.15
N PRO A 113 -1.19 2.42 19.59
CA PRO A 113 -0.35 3.09 18.61
C PRO A 113 0.99 3.52 19.20
N GLY A 114 2.00 3.71 18.32
CA GLY A 114 3.31 4.23 18.73
C GLY A 114 3.20 5.57 19.47
N LEU A 115 4.12 5.81 20.43
CA LEU A 115 4.13 7.00 21.30
C LEU A 115 4.06 8.33 20.53
N THR A 116 4.56 8.39 19.30
CA THR A 116 4.50 9.57 18.42
C THR A 116 3.10 9.91 17.90
N LYS A 117 2.15 8.97 18.02
CA LYS A 117 0.74 9.15 17.60
C LYS A 117 -0.18 9.49 18.77
N LEU A 118 0.33 9.45 20.01
CA LEU A 118 -0.46 9.77 21.19
C LEU A 118 -0.48 11.30 21.37
N VAL A 119 -1.66 11.89 21.31
CA VAL A 119 -1.89 13.29 21.65
C VAL A 119 -1.87 13.39 23.17
N ASP A 120 -1.06 14.29 23.74
CA ASP A 120 -0.92 14.54 25.19
C ASP A 120 -0.18 13.46 26.02
N GLY A 121 0.38 12.41 25.43
CA GLY A 121 1.18 11.42 26.16
C GLY A 121 0.39 10.49 27.11
N GLU A 122 -0.94 10.64 27.19
CA GLU A 122 -1.82 9.75 27.95
C GLU A 122 -2.50 8.74 27.02
N ILE A 123 -2.46 7.46 27.41
CA ILE A 123 -3.12 6.37 26.67
C ILE A 123 -4.58 6.27 27.10
N ARG A 124 -5.49 6.30 26.14
CA ARG A 124 -6.94 6.14 26.36
C ARG A 124 -7.43 4.82 25.76
N VAL A 125 -8.54 4.30 26.26
CA VAL A 125 -9.17 3.09 25.69
C VAL A 125 -9.57 3.29 24.23
N SER A 126 -9.91 4.52 23.82
CA SER A 126 -10.20 4.89 22.44
C SER A 126 -9.00 4.76 21.48
N ASP A 127 -7.79 4.67 22.04
CA ASP A 127 -6.55 4.58 21.24
C ASP A 127 -6.21 3.11 20.92
N ILE A 128 -6.92 2.15 21.53
CA ILE A 128 -6.78 0.73 21.20
C ILE A 128 -7.27 0.48 19.78
N GLN A 129 -6.40 -0.08 18.95
CA GLN A 129 -6.69 -0.37 17.56
C GLN A 129 -6.39 -1.83 17.21
N GLU A 130 -6.94 -2.33 16.11
CA GLU A 130 -6.55 -3.62 15.57
C GLU A 130 -5.08 -3.58 15.16
N VAL A 131 -4.37 -4.72 15.34
CA VAL A 131 -2.98 -4.83 14.85
C VAL A 131 -2.96 -4.58 13.35
N ASP A 132 -2.10 -3.67 12.92
CA ASP A 132 -1.97 -3.40 11.49
C ASP A 132 -1.31 -4.60 10.80
N ILE A 133 -1.91 -5.06 9.70
CA ILE A 133 -1.37 -6.15 8.87
C ILE A 133 0.05 -5.83 8.39
N ILE A 134 0.38 -4.55 8.25
CA ILE A 134 1.72 -4.06 7.95
C ILE A 134 2.75 -4.60 8.95
N ASP A 135 2.38 -4.64 10.23
CA ASP A 135 3.26 -5.09 11.31
C ASP A 135 3.49 -6.61 11.30
N LEU A 136 2.60 -7.36 10.61
CA LEU A 136 2.76 -8.81 10.43
C LEU A 136 3.78 -9.19 9.36
N LEU A 137 4.05 -8.31 8.41
CA LEU A 137 5.00 -8.57 7.33
C LEU A 137 6.46 -8.56 7.81
N GLY A 138 6.72 -8.16 9.06
CA GLY A 138 8.05 -8.24 9.67
C GLY A 138 9.11 -7.40 8.94
N ARG A 139 8.70 -6.31 8.26
CA ARG A 139 9.60 -5.43 7.52
C ARG A 139 9.70 -4.08 8.20
N ASP A 140 10.88 -3.76 8.72
CA ASP A 140 11.16 -2.43 9.26
C ASP A 140 11.42 -1.42 8.13
N PRO A 141 10.83 -0.22 8.19
CA PRO A 141 11.09 0.83 7.23
C PRO A 141 12.54 1.32 7.36
N VAL A 142 13.18 1.60 6.22
CA VAL A 142 14.47 2.27 6.18
C VAL A 142 14.25 3.77 6.29
N PRO A 143 15.00 4.49 7.16
CA PRO A 143 14.89 5.93 7.24
C PRO A 143 15.17 6.60 5.89
N PRO A 144 14.35 7.56 5.46
CA PRO A 144 14.55 8.23 4.19
C PRO A 144 15.76 9.19 4.23
N ILE A 145 16.43 9.36 3.10
CA ILE A 145 17.47 10.34 2.90
C ILE A 145 16.84 11.70 2.62
N GLN A 146 16.91 12.63 3.57
CA GLN A 146 16.21 13.92 3.51
C GLN A 146 16.57 14.77 2.29
N GLU A 147 17.83 14.74 1.88
CA GLU A 147 18.30 15.44 0.69
C GLU A 147 17.60 14.96 -0.59
N LEU A 148 17.41 13.64 -0.72
CA LEU A 148 16.70 13.06 -1.86
C LEU A 148 15.21 13.39 -1.83
N LEU A 149 14.57 13.42 -0.67
CA LEU A 149 13.18 13.82 -0.53
C LEU A 149 12.95 15.27 -0.94
N ALA A 150 13.89 16.15 -0.63
CA ALA A 150 13.77 17.59 -0.89
C ALA A 150 14.14 17.99 -2.33
N LYS A 151 15.07 17.27 -2.98
CA LYS A 151 15.74 17.70 -4.23
C LYS A 151 14.79 18.16 -5.35
N ASN A 152 13.72 17.42 -5.58
CA ASN A 152 12.76 17.71 -6.66
C ASN A 152 11.45 18.35 -6.17
N ILE A 153 11.40 18.73 -4.88
CA ILE A 153 10.18 19.21 -4.23
C ILE A 153 10.36 20.57 -3.56
N TYR A 154 11.45 20.74 -2.78
CA TYR A 154 11.64 21.93 -1.96
C TYR A 154 11.62 23.21 -2.82
N ASN A 155 10.72 24.14 -2.47
CA ASN A 155 10.52 25.40 -3.16
C ASN A 155 10.23 25.28 -4.69
N LYS A 156 9.67 24.14 -5.13
CA LYS A 156 9.25 23.89 -6.50
C LYS A 156 7.74 23.77 -6.62
N VAL A 157 7.22 24.04 -7.81
CA VAL A 157 5.84 23.71 -8.17
C VAL A 157 5.79 22.25 -8.62
N VAL A 158 5.06 21.43 -7.89
CA VAL A 158 4.97 19.98 -8.13
C VAL A 158 3.56 19.62 -8.60
N MET A 159 3.46 18.78 -9.62
CA MET A 159 2.19 18.22 -10.09
C MET A 159 2.14 16.72 -9.83
N VAL A 160 1.01 16.21 -9.35
CA VAL A 160 0.72 14.78 -9.20
C VAL A 160 -0.50 14.46 -10.05
N THR A 161 -0.37 13.55 -11.04
CA THR A 161 -1.50 13.01 -11.80
C THR A 161 -2.01 11.74 -11.14
N GLY A 162 -3.33 11.50 -11.21
CA GLY A 162 -3.94 10.42 -10.44
C GLY A 162 -3.86 10.67 -8.92
N ALA A 163 -3.95 11.96 -8.54
CA ALA A 163 -3.73 12.44 -7.17
C ALA A 163 -4.73 11.87 -6.15
N GLY A 164 -5.91 11.43 -6.58
CA GLY A 164 -6.92 10.79 -5.73
C GLY A 164 -6.74 9.28 -5.53
N GLY A 165 -5.82 8.65 -6.28
CA GLY A 165 -5.47 7.23 -6.12
C GLY A 165 -4.68 6.96 -4.84
N SER A 166 -4.51 5.67 -4.48
CA SER A 166 -3.81 5.27 -3.25
C SER A 166 -2.36 5.77 -3.19
N ILE A 167 -1.60 5.66 -4.30
CA ILE A 167 -0.22 6.14 -4.37
C ILE A 167 -0.21 7.66 -4.58
N GLY A 168 -1.03 8.18 -5.50
CA GLY A 168 -1.07 9.62 -5.79
C GLY A 168 -1.41 10.47 -4.56
N SER A 169 -2.39 10.06 -3.76
CA SER A 169 -2.77 10.77 -2.53
C SER A 169 -1.65 10.75 -1.47
N GLU A 170 -0.96 9.62 -1.32
CA GLU A 170 0.16 9.54 -0.40
C GLU A 170 1.38 10.33 -0.90
N LEU A 171 1.66 10.33 -2.21
CA LEU A 171 2.66 11.22 -2.79
C LEU A 171 2.35 12.68 -2.43
N CYS A 172 1.09 13.12 -2.59
CA CYS A 172 0.69 14.48 -2.18
C CYS A 172 0.98 14.76 -0.70
N ARG A 173 0.65 13.81 0.21
CA ARG A 173 0.96 13.94 1.65
C ARG A 173 2.46 14.03 1.94
N GLN A 174 3.28 13.24 1.25
CA GLN A 174 4.73 13.27 1.42
C GLN A 174 5.36 14.52 0.80
N ILE A 175 4.84 14.97 -0.34
CA ILE A 175 5.30 16.20 -1.03
C ILE A 175 5.09 17.42 -0.14
N ILE A 176 3.92 17.61 0.46
CA ILE A 176 3.66 18.79 1.32
C ILE A 176 4.60 18.84 2.54
N LYS A 177 5.02 17.70 3.09
CA LYS A 177 6.00 17.63 4.20
C LYS A 177 7.37 18.17 3.79
N ASN A 178 7.70 18.13 2.50
CA ASN A 178 8.98 18.59 1.95
C ASN A 178 8.89 20.04 1.40
N LYS A 179 7.86 20.79 1.79
CA LYS A 179 7.70 22.24 1.56
C LYS A 179 7.83 22.66 0.09
N PRO A 180 6.99 22.14 -0.83
CA PRO A 180 6.91 22.69 -2.18
C PRO A 180 6.44 24.13 -2.15
N GLN A 181 6.69 24.90 -3.22
CA GLN A 181 6.11 26.22 -3.41
C GLN A 181 4.59 26.12 -3.63
N LYS A 182 4.15 25.12 -4.41
CA LYS A 182 2.75 24.86 -4.77
C LYS A 182 2.59 23.38 -5.14
N LEU A 183 1.41 22.81 -4.89
CA LEU A 183 1.07 21.44 -5.32
C LEU A 183 -0.16 21.48 -6.23
N VAL A 184 0.01 21.03 -7.48
CA VAL A 184 -1.06 20.82 -8.45
C VAL A 184 -1.52 19.36 -8.37
N ILE A 185 -2.78 19.14 -8.01
CA ILE A 185 -3.39 17.80 -7.93
C ILE A 185 -4.32 17.61 -9.14
N TYR A 186 -3.91 16.72 -10.07
CA TYR A 186 -4.61 16.43 -11.32
C TYR A 186 -5.27 15.07 -11.24
N GLU A 187 -6.60 15.02 -11.35
CA GLU A 187 -7.38 13.80 -11.15
C GLU A 187 -8.58 13.75 -12.10
N LEU A 188 -8.89 12.54 -12.60
CA LEU A 188 -10.02 12.29 -13.48
C LEU A 188 -11.36 12.24 -12.72
N THR A 189 -11.34 11.67 -11.50
CA THR A 189 -12.55 11.40 -10.72
C THR A 189 -12.86 12.56 -9.77
N GLU A 190 -14.02 13.22 -9.95
CA GLU A 190 -14.44 14.37 -9.14
C GLU A 190 -14.42 14.06 -7.64
N PHE A 191 -15.01 12.93 -7.23
CA PHE A 191 -15.06 12.55 -5.81
C PHE A 191 -13.68 12.34 -5.19
N ALA A 192 -12.77 11.70 -5.93
CA ALA A 192 -11.41 11.47 -5.46
C ALA A 192 -10.62 12.79 -5.35
N LEU A 193 -10.78 13.68 -6.35
CA LEU A 193 -10.18 15.01 -6.32
C LEU A 193 -10.69 15.85 -5.14
N TYR A 194 -12.01 15.90 -4.93
CA TYR A 194 -12.63 16.61 -3.81
C TYR A 194 -12.11 16.10 -2.46
N SER A 195 -12.03 14.78 -2.30
CA SER A 195 -11.61 14.16 -1.06
C SER A 195 -10.18 14.52 -0.68
N ILE A 196 -9.24 14.40 -1.63
CA ILE A 196 -7.83 14.71 -1.38
C ILE A 196 -7.60 16.23 -1.23
N ASP A 197 -8.27 17.08 -2.02
CA ASP A 197 -8.18 18.53 -1.90
C ASP A 197 -8.60 19.00 -0.51
N LYS A 198 -9.75 18.53 -0.04
CA LYS A 198 -10.25 18.85 1.31
C LYS A 198 -9.29 18.40 2.41
N GLU A 199 -8.77 17.17 2.31
CA GLU A 199 -7.83 16.61 3.27
C GLU A 199 -6.54 17.46 3.35
N LEU A 200 -5.93 17.75 2.19
CA LEU A 200 -4.66 18.46 2.14
C LEU A 200 -4.80 19.89 2.67
N LYS A 201 -5.83 20.63 2.28
CA LYS A 201 -6.08 22.00 2.74
C LYS A 201 -6.29 22.13 4.25
N LEU A 202 -6.74 21.07 4.92
CA LEU A 202 -6.86 21.06 6.39
C LEU A 202 -5.49 20.88 7.09
N ASN A 203 -4.47 20.38 6.38
CA ASN A 203 -3.21 19.94 6.96
C ASN A 203 -2.00 20.77 6.52
N THR A 204 -2.18 21.80 5.68
CA THR A 204 -1.07 22.63 5.20
C THR A 204 -1.52 24.02 4.79
N GLU A 205 -0.60 25.00 4.91
CA GLU A 205 -0.76 26.36 4.37
C GLU A 205 -0.23 26.48 2.91
N ILE A 206 0.33 25.40 2.36
CA ILE A 206 0.83 25.36 0.97
C ILE A 206 -0.36 25.47 0.02
N GLU A 207 -0.24 26.26 -1.02
CA GLU A 207 -1.29 26.40 -2.05
C GLU A 207 -1.51 25.06 -2.78
N ILE A 208 -2.73 24.51 -2.66
CA ILE A 208 -3.18 23.29 -3.35
C ILE A 208 -4.09 23.70 -4.50
N VAL A 209 -3.73 23.30 -5.72
CA VAL A 209 -4.48 23.58 -6.96
C VAL A 209 -5.16 22.34 -7.48
N PRO A 210 -6.46 22.16 -7.28
CA PRO A 210 -7.19 21.00 -7.79
C PRO A 210 -7.57 21.18 -9.27
N ILE A 211 -7.21 20.21 -10.11
CA ILE A 211 -7.53 20.18 -11.54
C ILE A 211 -8.28 18.87 -11.86
N LEU A 212 -9.53 19.01 -12.25
CA LEU A 212 -10.32 17.89 -12.76
C LEU A 212 -9.99 17.69 -14.25
N GLY A 213 -9.43 16.51 -14.62
CA GLY A 213 -9.06 16.25 -16.01
C GLY A 213 -8.54 14.85 -16.25
N THR A 214 -8.61 14.42 -17.51
CA THR A 214 -8.01 13.17 -17.99
C THR A 214 -6.60 13.40 -18.51
N VAL A 215 -5.69 12.44 -18.31
CA VAL A 215 -4.33 12.45 -18.87
C VAL A 215 -4.32 12.26 -20.40
N LEU A 216 -5.46 11.95 -21.00
CA LEU A 216 -5.65 11.92 -22.46
C LEU A 216 -5.92 13.30 -23.08
N ASP A 217 -6.05 14.36 -22.28
CA ASP A 217 -6.19 15.74 -22.76
C ASP A 217 -4.83 16.45 -22.68
N GLN A 218 -3.94 16.16 -23.66
CA GLN A 218 -2.61 16.76 -23.75
C GLN A 218 -2.68 18.30 -23.80
N PRO A 219 -3.57 18.96 -24.59
CA PRO A 219 -3.67 20.40 -24.59
C PRO A 219 -3.99 21.01 -23.21
N LYS A 220 -4.81 20.34 -22.41
CA LYS A 220 -5.11 20.76 -21.03
C LYS A 220 -3.90 20.60 -20.11
N LEU A 221 -3.18 19.46 -20.21
CA LEU A 221 -1.94 19.24 -19.47
C LEU A 221 -0.90 20.34 -19.77
N GLU A 222 -0.68 20.67 -21.06
CA GLU A 222 0.21 21.75 -21.46
C GLU A 222 -0.18 23.09 -20.86
N ARG A 223 -1.47 23.45 -20.90
CA ARG A 223 -1.98 24.72 -20.30
C ARG A 223 -1.77 24.75 -18.79
N VAL A 224 -2.05 23.64 -18.09
CA VAL A 224 -1.88 23.54 -16.63
C VAL A 224 -0.40 23.68 -16.25
N ILE A 225 0.49 22.94 -16.92
CA ILE A 225 1.94 23.00 -16.67
C ILE A 225 2.46 24.43 -16.87
N GLU A 226 2.08 25.09 -17.97
CA GLU A 226 2.48 26.44 -18.28
C GLU A 226 1.90 27.48 -17.30
N GLN A 227 0.61 27.41 -17.02
CA GLN A 227 -0.09 28.34 -16.13
C GLN A 227 0.50 28.36 -14.72
N TYR A 228 0.82 27.18 -14.18
CA TYR A 228 1.34 27.04 -12.83
C TYR A 228 2.86 26.92 -12.75
N GLN A 229 3.56 26.96 -13.89
CA GLN A 229 5.03 26.83 -13.97
C GLN A 229 5.52 25.56 -13.26
N VAL A 230 4.92 24.42 -13.61
CA VAL A 230 5.24 23.13 -13.00
C VAL A 230 6.68 22.71 -13.32
N GLN A 231 7.46 22.37 -12.28
CA GLN A 231 8.86 21.97 -12.40
C GLN A 231 9.05 20.46 -12.22
N THR A 232 8.18 19.81 -11.44
CA THR A 232 8.25 18.36 -11.19
C THR A 232 6.89 17.70 -11.38
N VAL A 233 6.85 16.58 -12.09
CA VAL A 233 5.64 15.78 -12.29
C VAL A 233 5.85 14.38 -11.75
N TYR A 234 4.94 13.93 -10.87
CA TYR A 234 4.79 12.54 -10.47
C TYR A 234 3.54 11.96 -11.17
N HIS A 235 3.75 11.08 -12.12
CA HIS A 235 2.68 10.50 -12.94
C HIS A 235 2.19 9.17 -12.36
N ALA A 236 1.12 9.24 -11.53
CA ALA A 236 0.51 8.09 -10.87
C ALA A 236 -0.86 7.69 -11.46
N ALA A 237 -1.32 8.38 -12.50
CA ALA A 237 -2.57 8.06 -13.20
C ALA A 237 -2.42 6.76 -13.99
N ALA A 238 -3.16 5.70 -13.61
CA ALA A 238 -3.19 4.43 -14.32
C ALA A 238 -4.42 3.58 -13.93
N TYR A 239 -4.89 2.75 -14.84
CA TYR A 239 -5.79 1.63 -14.55
C TYR A 239 -4.96 0.43 -14.12
N LYS A 240 -5.23 -0.13 -12.93
CA LYS A 240 -4.39 -1.16 -12.29
C LYS A 240 -5.08 -2.52 -12.11
N HIS A 241 -6.40 -2.59 -12.23
CA HIS A 241 -7.15 -3.83 -12.01
C HIS A 241 -7.05 -4.74 -13.22
N VAL A 242 -6.21 -5.78 -13.13
CA VAL A 242 -5.95 -6.72 -14.21
C VAL A 242 -7.23 -7.24 -14.86
N PRO A 243 -8.23 -7.80 -14.11
CA PRO A 243 -9.44 -8.33 -14.76
C PRO A 243 -10.26 -7.29 -15.52
N LEU A 244 -10.28 -6.03 -15.03
CA LEU A 244 -11.01 -4.96 -15.72
C LEU A 244 -10.31 -4.51 -16.99
N VAL A 245 -8.96 -4.45 -16.97
CA VAL A 245 -8.18 -4.09 -18.15
C VAL A 245 -8.20 -5.20 -19.19
N GLU A 246 -8.18 -6.48 -18.77
CA GLU A 246 -8.35 -7.61 -19.69
C GLU A 246 -9.69 -7.54 -20.45
N CYS A 247 -10.77 -7.19 -19.78
CA CYS A 247 -12.09 -6.99 -20.40
C CYS A 247 -12.18 -5.69 -21.21
N ASN A 248 -11.26 -4.73 -21.04
CA ASN A 248 -11.28 -3.42 -21.66
C ASN A 248 -9.87 -3.01 -22.15
N PRO A 249 -9.24 -3.78 -23.06
CA PRO A 249 -7.83 -3.62 -23.40
C PRO A 249 -7.49 -2.25 -23.98
N LEU A 250 -8.30 -1.71 -24.88
CA LEU A 250 -8.07 -0.38 -25.46
C LEU A 250 -8.19 0.74 -24.42
N ALA A 251 -9.13 0.64 -23.46
CA ALA A 251 -9.22 1.61 -22.39
C ALA A 251 -7.95 1.59 -21.50
N GLY A 252 -7.43 0.40 -21.22
CA GLY A 252 -6.19 0.21 -20.50
C GLY A 252 -5.00 0.81 -21.22
N LEU A 253 -4.83 0.47 -22.51
CA LEU A 253 -3.76 0.99 -23.37
C LEU A 253 -3.82 2.51 -23.51
N LYS A 254 -4.99 3.07 -23.82
CA LYS A 254 -5.14 4.52 -23.95
C LYS A 254 -4.78 5.21 -22.66
N ASN A 255 -5.36 4.81 -21.53
CA ASN A 255 -5.08 5.47 -20.29
C ASN A 255 -3.63 5.31 -19.81
N ASN A 256 -3.09 4.07 -19.84
CA ASN A 256 -1.79 3.77 -19.24
C ASN A 256 -0.63 4.13 -20.17
N SER A 257 -0.71 3.79 -21.48
CA SER A 257 0.37 4.04 -22.44
C SER A 257 0.24 5.45 -23.05
N ILE A 258 -0.89 5.75 -23.72
CA ILE A 258 -1.07 7.03 -24.40
C ILE A 258 -1.17 8.19 -23.40
N GLY A 259 -1.88 8.01 -22.27
CA GLY A 259 -1.97 9.01 -21.20
C GLY A 259 -0.60 9.36 -20.61
N THR A 260 0.29 8.35 -20.46
CA THR A 260 1.69 8.59 -20.05
C THR A 260 2.45 9.37 -21.13
N ALA A 261 2.36 8.96 -22.41
CA ALA A 261 3.01 9.67 -23.50
C ALA A 261 2.57 11.13 -23.59
N PHE A 262 1.26 11.40 -23.53
CA PHE A 262 0.72 12.77 -23.55
C PHE A 262 1.16 13.59 -22.36
N SER A 263 1.21 13.00 -21.16
CA SER A 263 1.70 13.67 -19.95
C SER A 263 3.18 14.03 -20.07
N LEU A 264 4.01 13.10 -20.60
CA LEU A 264 5.43 13.33 -20.79
C LEU A 264 5.69 14.34 -21.91
N ASN A 265 4.97 14.23 -23.04
CA ASN A 265 5.07 15.19 -24.15
C ASN A 265 4.75 16.62 -23.69
N ALA A 266 3.68 16.79 -22.89
CA ALA A 266 3.34 18.07 -22.31
C ALA A 266 4.44 18.59 -21.35
N ALA A 267 5.01 17.70 -20.54
CA ALA A 267 6.10 18.05 -19.62
C ALA A 267 7.36 18.50 -20.37
N VAL A 268 7.81 17.74 -21.36
CA VAL A 268 8.99 18.08 -22.19
C VAL A 268 8.76 19.38 -22.95
N LYS A 269 7.63 19.53 -23.64
CA LYS A 269 7.28 20.72 -24.43
C LYS A 269 7.25 21.98 -23.57
N LYS A 270 6.88 21.88 -22.30
CA LYS A 270 6.78 23.02 -21.37
C LYS A 270 7.97 23.16 -20.41
N GLY A 271 9.04 22.38 -20.63
CA GLY A 271 10.30 22.53 -19.91
C GLY A 271 10.25 22.08 -18.44
N VAL A 272 9.44 21.08 -18.11
CA VAL A 272 9.43 20.46 -16.79
C VAL A 272 10.80 19.85 -16.49
N GLU A 273 11.37 20.12 -15.32
CA GLU A 273 12.71 19.66 -14.95
C GLU A 273 12.74 18.13 -14.69
N THR A 274 11.72 17.61 -14.02
CA THR A 274 11.67 16.19 -13.60
C THR A 274 10.30 15.57 -13.86
N PHE A 275 10.30 14.42 -14.50
CA PHE A 275 9.11 13.58 -14.73
C PHE A 275 9.36 12.18 -14.15
N VAL A 276 8.51 11.72 -13.22
CA VAL A 276 8.62 10.41 -12.59
C VAL A 276 7.39 9.58 -12.93
N LEU A 277 7.58 8.50 -13.69
CA LEU A 277 6.53 7.53 -13.98
C LEU A 277 6.43 6.49 -12.85
N ILE A 278 5.28 6.37 -12.23
CA ILE A 278 4.97 5.28 -11.30
C ILE A 278 4.59 4.05 -12.13
N SER A 279 5.39 2.98 -12.00
CA SER A 279 5.18 1.71 -12.69
C SER A 279 4.97 0.55 -11.70
N THR A 280 5.08 -0.68 -12.17
CA THR A 280 4.72 -1.88 -11.43
C THR A 280 5.63 -3.05 -11.77
N ASP A 281 5.79 -4.01 -10.85
CA ASP A 281 6.38 -5.34 -11.07
C ASP A 281 5.72 -6.09 -12.24
N LYS A 282 4.43 -5.85 -12.48
CA LYS A 282 3.67 -6.50 -13.57
C LYS A 282 4.05 -6.03 -14.98
N ALA A 283 4.88 -4.99 -15.11
CA ALA A 283 5.49 -4.59 -16.37
C ALA A 283 6.70 -5.48 -16.76
N VAL A 284 7.19 -6.32 -15.83
CA VAL A 284 8.27 -7.28 -16.04
C VAL A 284 7.71 -8.58 -16.63
N ARG A 285 8.08 -8.94 -17.85
CA ARG A 285 7.57 -10.12 -18.59
C ARG A 285 6.06 -10.29 -18.40
N PRO A 286 5.26 -9.31 -18.81
CA PRO A 286 3.83 -9.25 -18.48
C PRO A 286 3.06 -10.43 -19.08
N THR A 287 2.14 -10.97 -18.30
CA THR A 287 1.20 -12.03 -18.72
C THR A 287 -0.21 -11.50 -18.94
N ASN A 288 -0.38 -10.18 -18.86
CA ASN A 288 -1.68 -9.52 -18.95
C ASN A 288 -1.54 -8.13 -19.61
N VAL A 289 -2.66 -7.64 -20.16
CA VAL A 289 -2.74 -6.35 -20.88
C VAL A 289 -2.37 -5.16 -19.98
N MET A 290 -2.76 -5.21 -18.70
CA MET A 290 -2.43 -4.11 -17.78
C MET A 290 -0.91 -3.97 -17.61
N GLY A 291 -0.21 -5.06 -17.35
CA GLY A 291 1.26 -5.07 -17.28
C GLY A 291 1.92 -4.66 -18.59
N ALA A 292 1.43 -5.19 -19.73
CA ALA A 292 1.92 -4.85 -21.06
C ALA A 292 1.69 -3.36 -21.37
N SER A 293 0.55 -2.78 -21.02
CA SER A 293 0.29 -1.34 -21.19
C SER A 293 1.24 -0.46 -20.38
N LYS A 294 1.61 -0.89 -19.17
CA LYS A 294 2.60 -0.19 -18.35
C LYS A 294 4.00 -0.32 -18.93
N ARG A 295 4.36 -1.51 -19.47
CA ARG A 295 5.65 -1.67 -20.14
C ARG A 295 5.76 -0.80 -21.41
N MET A 296 4.71 -0.69 -22.22
CA MET A 296 4.67 0.25 -23.34
C MET A 296 4.90 1.69 -22.89
N ALA A 297 4.28 2.11 -21.77
CA ALA A 297 4.51 3.43 -21.20
C ALA A 297 5.98 3.64 -20.79
N GLU A 298 6.61 2.63 -20.19
CA GLU A 298 8.04 2.67 -19.84
C GLU A 298 8.94 2.80 -21.07
N LEU A 299 8.68 2.01 -22.11
CA LEU A 299 9.43 2.08 -23.37
C LEU A 299 9.37 3.48 -23.99
N TYR A 300 8.18 4.09 -24.01
CA TYR A 300 8.03 5.47 -24.47
C TYR A 300 8.82 6.48 -23.61
N CYS A 301 8.80 6.31 -22.30
CA CYS A 301 9.56 7.16 -21.37
C CYS A 301 11.08 7.04 -21.58
N GLN A 302 11.59 5.82 -21.80
CA GLN A 302 13.00 5.57 -22.07
C GLN A 302 13.42 6.19 -23.42
N ALA A 303 12.64 5.96 -24.48
CA ALA A 303 12.91 6.52 -25.81
C ALA A 303 12.88 8.06 -25.80
N MET A 304 11.91 8.66 -25.11
CA MET A 304 11.83 10.11 -24.95
C MET A 304 13.03 10.67 -24.16
N ALA A 305 13.47 9.98 -23.13
CA ALA A 305 14.63 10.40 -22.34
C ALA A 305 15.92 10.40 -23.16
N GLU A 306 16.10 9.47 -24.10
CA GLU A 306 17.25 9.45 -25.02
C GLU A 306 17.17 10.56 -26.07
N ALA A 307 15.96 10.86 -26.56
CA ALA A 307 15.75 11.84 -27.63
C ALA A 307 15.89 13.31 -27.17
N GLN A 308 15.90 13.58 -25.86
CA GLN A 308 15.99 14.93 -25.31
C GLN A 308 16.76 14.95 -23.97
N ASN A 309 17.22 16.11 -23.52
CA ASN A 309 18.01 16.28 -22.30
C ASN A 309 17.50 17.38 -21.35
N GLN A 310 16.30 17.91 -21.61
CA GLN A 310 15.73 19.03 -20.82
C GLN A 310 14.95 18.50 -19.61
N THR A 311 14.16 17.45 -19.79
CA THR A 311 13.35 16.81 -18.73
C THR A 311 14.02 15.53 -18.27
N GLN A 312 14.36 15.46 -17.00
CA GLN A 312 14.88 14.25 -16.39
C GLN A 312 13.75 13.25 -16.17
N VAL A 313 13.73 12.17 -16.95
CA VAL A 313 12.69 11.13 -16.90
C VAL A 313 13.18 9.97 -16.04
N SER A 314 12.38 9.52 -15.10
CA SER A 314 12.63 8.35 -14.25
C SER A 314 11.40 7.46 -14.20
N ILE A 315 11.61 6.16 -14.19
CA ILE A 315 10.58 5.13 -14.06
C ILE A 315 10.80 4.39 -12.76
N VAL A 316 9.74 4.17 -11.97
CA VAL A 316 9.86 3.49 -10.67
C VAL A 316 8.89 2.32 -10.61
N ARG A 317 9.44 1.10 -10.52
CA ARG A 317 8.71 -0.15 -10.39
C ARG A 317 8.68 -0.61 -8.95
N PHE A 318 7.53 -1.07 -8.50
CA PHE A 318 7.35 -1.77 -7.24
C PHE A 318 6.15 -2.72 -7.31
N GLY A 319 6.10 -3.64 -6.35
CA GLY A 319 5.05 -4.65 -6.25
C GLY A 319 3.77 -4.13 -5.59
N ASN A 320 3.07 -5.02 -4.87
CA ASN A 320 1.80 -4.62 -4.27
C ASN A 320 2.02 -3.71 -3.04
N VAL A 321 1.10 -2.78 -2.87
CA VAL A 321 1.05 -1.95 -1.67
C VAL A 321 -0.16 -2.32 -0.81
N LEU A 322 0.07 -2.42 0.49
CA LEU A 322 -0.94 -2.83 1.46
C LEU A 322 -2.04 -1.78 1.62
N GLY A 323 -3.27 -2.25 1.77
CA GLY A 323 -4.41 -1.37 2.04
C GLY A 323 -4.85 -0.49 0.87
N SER A 324 -4.28 -0.69 -0.35
CA SER A 324 -4.72 0.05 -1.53
C SER A 324 -6.14 -0.36 -1.94
N SER A 325 -6.89 0.58 -2.52
CA SER A 325 -8.27 0.36 -2.97
C SER A 325 -8.38 -0.85 -3.88
N GLY A 326 -9.32 -1.76 -3.57
CA GLY A 326 -9.56 -2.99 -4.32
C GLY A 326 -8.46 -4.07 -4.19
N SER A 327 -7.55 -3.95 -3.21
CA SER A 327 -6.53 -4.97 -2.92
C SER A 327 -7.03 -6.09 -2.01
N VAL A 328 -6.21 -7.13 -1.85
CA VAL A 328 -6.54 -8.36 -1.11
C VAL A 328 -6.89 -8.11 0.37
N VAL A 329 -6.20 -7.19 1.04
CA VAL A 329 -6.40 -6.93 2.48
C VAL A 329 -7.79 -6.34 2.78
N PRO A 330 -8.26 -5.27 2.13
CA PRO A 330 -9.63 -4.79 2.29
C PRO A 330 -10.68 -5.86 1.93
N LEU A 331 -10.43 -6.67 0.91
CA LEU A 331 -11.32 -7.76 0.52
C LEU A 331 -11.45 -8.79 1.65
N PHE A 332 -10.33 -9.29 2.18
CA PHE A 332 -10.32 -10.25 3.27
C PHE A 332 -10.99 -9.72 4.54
N LYS A 333 -10.73 -8.45 4.90
CA LYS A 333 -11.45 -7.80 6.02
C LYS A 333 -12.96 -7.84 5.83
N GLN A 334 -13.44 -7.49 4.64
CA GLN A 334 -14.89 -7.54 4.35
C GLN A 334 -15.46 -8.96 4.40
N GLN A 335 -14.71 -9.96 3.89
CA GLN A 335 -15.13 -11.35 3.91
C GLN A 335 -15.17 -11.90 5.35
N ILE A 336 -14.19 -11.59 6.19
CA ILE A 336 -14.19 -11.96 7.62
C ILE A 336 -15.39 -11.35 8.34
N LEU A 337 -15.66 -10.04 8.15
CA LEU A 337 -16.80 -9.36 8.75
C LEU A 337 -18.16 -9.95 8.36
N LYS A 338 -18.24 -10.57 7.16
CA LYS A 338 -19.45 -11.25 6.67
C LYS A 338 -19.57 -12.72 7.13
N GLY A 339 -18.58 -13.24 7.86
CA GLY A 339 -18.54 -14.64 8.29
C GLY A 339 -17.93 -15.61 7.25
N GLY A 340 -17.20 -15.07 6.27
CA GLY A 340 -16.53 -15.86 5.22
C GLY A 340 -17.41 -16.20 4.01
N PRO A 341 -16.93 -17.07 3.10
CA PRO A 341 -15.56 -17.58 3.06
C PRO A 341 -14.54 -16.50 2.62
N ILE A 342 -13.25 -16.71 2.94
CA ILE A 342 -12.17 -15.95 2.31
C ILE A 342 -11.80 -16.63 0.98
N THR A 343 -11.72 -15.85 -0.10
CA THR A 343 -11.38 -16.37 -1.43
C THR A 343 -9.93 -16.08 -1.78
N VAL A 344 -9.14 -17.13 -2.03
CA VAL A 344 -7.75 -17.09 -2.48
C VAL A 344 -7.66 -17.72 -3.87
N THR A 345 -6.87 -17.15 -4.77
CA THR A 345 -6.81 -17.65 -6.16
C THR A 345 -6.05 -18.98 -6.28
N HIS A 346 -5.00 -19.18 -5.48
CA HIS A 346 -4.24 -20.45 -5.45
C HIS A 346 -3.50 -20.60 -4.11
N PRO A 347 -3.34 -21.83 -3.56
CA PRO A 347 -2.63 -22.04 -2.28
C PRO A 347 -1.20 -21.48 -2.27
N ASP A 348 -0.49 -21.60 -3.40
CA ASP A 348 0.91 -21.23 -3.50
C ASP A 348 1.14 -19.81 -4.08
N VAL A 349 0.08 -19.04 -4.31
CA VAL A 349 0.24 -17.68 -4.83
C VAL A 349 0.98 -16.81 -3.83
N THR A 350 2.06 -16.18 -4.29
CA THR A 350 2.85 -15.22 -3.49
C THR A 350 2.79 -13.84 -4.10
N ARG A 351 2.92 -12.82 -3.24
CA ARG A 351 3.04 -11.42 -3.64
C ARG A 351 4.04 -10.72 -2.74
N TYR A 352 4.74 -9.74 -3.31
CA TYR A 352 5.55 -8.82 -2.54
C TYR A 352 4.67 -7.69 -2.01
N PHE A 353 4.93 -7.26 -0.79
CA PHE A 353 4.18 -6.18 -0.16
C PHE A 353 5.07 -5.09 0.42
N MET A 354 4.61 -3.86 0.27
CA MET A 354 5.19 -2.67 0.87
C MET A 354 4.08 -1.78 1.43
N THR A 355 4.40 -0.89 2.35
CA THR A 355 3.42 0.10 2.82
C THR A 355 3.28 1.22 1.79
N ILE A 356 2.09 1.83 1.69
CA ILE A 356 1.88 2.97 0.78
C ILE A 356 2.81 4.15 1.13
N PRO A 357 3.00 4.53 2.41
CA PRO A 357 3.95 5.57 2.78
C PRO A 357 5.40 5.26 2.39
N GLU A 358 5.87 4.02 2.61
CA GLU A 358 7.22 3.59 2.24
C GLU A 358 7.41 3.65 0.72
N ALA A 359 6.47 3.09 -0.06
CA ALA A 359 6.51 3.13 -1.51
C ALA A 359 6.59 4.58 -2.03
N SER A 360 5.75 5.47 -1.50
CA SER A 360 5.73 6.87 -1.92
C SER A 360 7.02 7.62 -1.58
N GLN A 361 7.61 7.38 -0.41
CA GLN A 361 8.92 7.95 -0.04
C GLN A 361 10.04 7.44 -0.95
N LEU A 362 10.05 6.15 -1.25
CA LEU A 362 11.05 5.56 -2.15
C LEU A 362 10.87 6.05 -3.60
N VAL A 363 9.64 6.25 -4.08
CA VAL A 363 9.35 6.85 -5.40
C VAL A 363 9.93 8.26 -5.49
N ILE A 364 9.73 9.10 -4.47
CA ILE A 364 10.27 10.46 -4.44
C ILE A 364 11.81 10.43 -4.50
N GLN A 365 12.44 9.56 -3.71
CA GLN A 365 13.88 9.42 -3.66
C GLN A 365 14.45 8.83 -4.96
N ALA A 366 13.79 7.84 -5.56
CA ALA A 366 14.17 7.29 -6.86
C ALA A 366 14.15 8.36 -7.96
N GLY A 367 13.10 9.19 -8.00
CA GLY A 367 13.03 10.33 -8.91
C GLY A 367 14.17 11.34 -8.73
N ALA A 368 14.69 11.49 -7.50
CA ALA A 368 15.83 12.36 -7.21
C ALA A 368 17.18 11.75 -7.60
N LEU A 369 17.28 10.41 -7.69
CA LEU A 369 18.47 9.68 -8.11
C LEU A 369 18.63 9.60 -9.64
N GLY A 370 17.55 9.81 -10.40
CA GLY A 370 17.54 9.66 -11.85
C GLY A 370 18.55 10.55 -12.56
N LYS A 371 19.01 10.10 -13.73
CA LYS A 371 19.90 10.80 -14.64
C LYS A 371 19.26 10.98 -16.04
N GLY A 372 18.13 10.34 -16.28
CA GLY A 372 17.38 10.33 -17.55
C GLY A 372 17.23 8.93 -18.13
N GLY A 373 16.00 8.45 -18.31
CA GLY A 373 15.69 7.12 -18.83
C GLY A 373 15.88 5.96 -17.85
N ASP A 374 16.21 6.25 -16.60
CA ASP A 374 16.47 5.24 -15.58
C ASP A 374 15.21 4.48 -15.18
N VAL A 375 15.32 3.16 -15.07
CA VAL A 375 14.31 2.30 -14.46
C VAL A 375 14.78 1.91 -13.06
N PHE A 376 14.08 2.39 -12.05
CA PHE A 376 14.33 2.06 -10.66
C PHE A 376 13.40 0.95 -10.18
N LEU A 377 13.95 0.07 -9.35
CA LEU A 377 13.27 -1.04 -8.71
C LEU A 377 13.31 -0.85 -7.21
N LEU A 378 12.17 -0.86 -6.59
CA LEU A 378 12.11 -0.82 -5.14
C LEU A 378 12.27 -2.23 -4.57
N ASP A 379 13.22 -2.38 -3.63
CA ASP A 379 13.38 -3.63 -2.90
C ASP A 379 12.12 -3.93 -2.07
N MET A 380 11.41 -4.97 -2.47
CA MET A 380 10.14 -5.38 -1.87
C MET A 380 10.30 -6.32 -0.66
N GLY A 381 11.53 -6.76 -0.35
CA GLY A 381 11.79 -7.76 0.67
C GLY A 381 11.31 -9.16 0.27
N GLU A 382 10.89 -9.96 1.25
CA GLU A 382 10.48 -11.36 1.02
C GLU A 382 9.04 -11.45 0.48
N PRO A 383 8.76 -12.42 -0.41
CA PRO A 383 7.41 -12.68 -0.89
C PRO A 383 6.54 -13.31 0.21
N VAL A 384 5.27 -12.91 0.25
CA VAL A 384 4.28 -13.40 1.22
C VAL A 384 3.26 -14.30 0.52
N ARG A 385 3.03 -15.49 1.05
CA ARG A 385 1.92 -16.35 0.60
C ARG A 385 0.58 -15.73 0.97
N ILE A 386 -0.30 -15.58 0.00
CA ILE A 386 -1.62 -14.95 0.22
C ILE A 386 -2.49 -15.81 1.16
N GLN A 387 -2.34 -17.13 1.12
CA GLN A 387 -2.99 -18.04 2.05
C GLN A 387 -2.55 -17.79 3.51
N ASP A 388 -1.26 -17.59 3.74
CA ASP A 388 -0.73 -17.34 5.09
C ASP A 388 -1.24 -15.98 5.62
N LEU A 389 -1.29 -14.97 4.74
CA LEU A 389 -1.90 -13.68 5.06
C LEU A 389 -3.38 -13.84 5.45
N ALA A 390 -4.15 -14.65 4.72
CA ALA A 390 -5.55 -14.92 5.04
C ALA A 390 -5.69 -15.59 6.42
N ARG A 391 -4.88 -16.63 6.71
CA ARG A 391 -4.87 -17.31 8.01
C ARG A 391 -4.55 -16.36 9.16
N GLN A 392 -3.53 -15.52 8.98
CA GLN A 392 -3.15 -14.51 9.97
C GLN A 392 -4.27 -13.51 10.24
N MET A 393 -4.94 -13.03 9.19
CA MET A 393 -6.07 -12.09 9.33
C MET A 393 -7.26 -12.70 10.08
N ILE A 394 -7.59 -13.97 9.83
CA ILE A 394 -8.62 -14.71 10.57
C ILE A 394 -8.23 -14.79 12.05
N SER A 395 -7.00 -15.23 12.33
CA SER A 395 -6.49 -15.40 13.70
C SER A 395 -6.47 -14.08 14.48
N LEU A 396 -6.02 -12.98 13.89
CA LEU A 396 -6.03 -11.64 14.50
C LEU A 396 -7.43 -11.18 14.88
N SER A 397 -8.45 -11.62 14.13
CA SER A 397 -9.85 -11.33 14.43
C SER A 397 -10.41 -12.19 15.57
N GLY A 398 -9.59 -13.09 16.16
CA GLY A 398 -10.01 -14.04 17.20
C GLY A 398 -10.83 -15.21 16.67
N LEU A 399 -10.77 -15.47 15.37
CA LEU A 399 -11.52 -16.53 14.69
C LEU A 399 -10.59 -17.67 14.29
N LYS A 400 -11.18 -18.85 14.06
CA LYS A 400 -10.47 -20.07 13.63
C LYS A 400 -10.71 -20.35 12.15
N VAL A 401 -9.66 -20.75 11.47
CA VAL A 401 -9.79 -21.27 10.11
C VAL A 401 -10.57 -22.60 10.17
N ARG A 402 -11.59 -22.74 9.32
CA ARG A 402 -12.29 -23.99 9.11
C ARG A 402 -11.51 -24.82 8.11
N GLU A 403 -10.89 -25.90 8.57
CA GLU A 403 -10.19 -26.85 7.69
C GLU A 403 -11.20 -27.67 6.89
N GLN A 404 -10.87 -28.05 5.65
CA GLN A 404 -11.77 -28.75 4.72
C GLN A 404 -12.32 -30.08 5.28
N ASP A 405 -11.51 -30.77 6.09
CA ASP A 405 -11.87 -32.06 6.69
C ASP A 405 -12.52 -31.94 8.09
N SER A 406 -12.66 -30.72 8.60
CA SER A 406 -13.18 -30.44 9.94
C SER A 406 -14.40 -29.54 9.88
N LYS A 407 -15.48 -29.98 10.56
CA LYS A 407 -16.65 -29.12 10.77
C LYS A 407 -16.41 -28.03 11.84
N THR A 408 -15.21 -27.99 12.43
CA THR A 408 -14.83 -27.05 13.48
C THR A 408 -14.05 -25.89 12.88
N GLY A 409 -14.42 -24.67 13.25
CA GLY A 409 -13.82 -23.43 12.76
C GLY A 409 -14.89 -22.42 12.32
N ASP A 410 -14.49 -21.17 12.20
CA ASP A 410 -15.39 -20.05 11.96
C ASP A 410 -15.41 -19.63 10.49
N ILE A 411 -14.22 -19.51 9.87
CA ILE A 411 -14.02 -18.98 8.51
C ILE A 411 -13.34 -20.00 7.62
N GLU A 412 -13.93 -20.29 6.48
CA GLU A 412 -13.38 -21.15 5.44
C GLU A 412 -12.50 -20.35 4.47
N ILE A 413 -11.45 -20.98 3.93
CA ILE A 413 -10.63 -20.45 2.83
C ILE A 413 -10.95 -21.26 1.58
N GLU A 414 -11.55 -20.60 0.59
CA GLU A 414 -11.89 -21.20 -0.70
C GLU A 414 -10.87 -20.82 -1.77
N TYR A 415 -10.57 -21.75 -2.68
CA TYR A 415 -9.67 -21.54 -3.80
C TYR A 415 -10.45 -21.38 -5.11
N SER A 416 -10.38 -20.17 -5.70
CA SER A 416 -11.14 -19.83 -6.91
C SER A 416 -10.45 -20.19 -8.23
N GLY A 417 -9.18 -20.62 -8.18
CA GLY A 417 -8.32 -20.74 -9.36
C GLY A 417 -7.67 -19.40 -9.74
N LEU A 418 -6.51 -19.48 -10.43
CA LEU A 418 -5.84 -18.29 -10.96
C LEU A 418 -6.71 -17.63 -12.02
N ARG A 419 -6.77 -16.30 -11.98
CA ARG A 419 -7.49 -15.50 -13.00
C ARG A 419 -6.69 -15.45 -14.30
N PRO A 420 -7.33 -15.21 -15.45
CA PRO A 420 -6.61 -14.96 -16.70
C PRO A 420 -5.55 -13.87 -16.52
N GLY A 421 -4.31 -14.14 -16.97
CA GLY A 421 -3.19 -13.23 -16.82
C GLY A 421 -2.61 -13.07 -15.42
N GLU A 422 -3.10 -13.80 -14.41
CA GLU A 422 -2.54 -13.78 -13.05
C GLU A 422 -1.34 -14.74 -12.95
N LYS A 423 -0.19 -14.23 -12.49
CA LYS A 423 1.00 -15.03 -12.20
C LYS A 423 0.89 -15.73 -10.83
N LEU A 424 1.42 -16.94 -10.72
CA LEU A 424 1.58 -17.62 -9.43
C LEU A 424 2.62 -16.87 -8.56
N TYR A 425 3.74 -16.47 -9.17
CA TYR A 425 4.83 -15.72 -8.57
C TYR A 425 5.09 -14.47 -9.40
N GLU A 426 5.24 -13.31 -8.77
CA GLU A 426 5.62 -12.07 -9.45
C GLU A 426 7.15 -11.94 -9.53
N GLU A 427 7.64 -11.41 -10.65
CA GLU A 427 9.05 -11.15 -10.88
C GLU A 427 9.33 -9.66 -10.67
N LEU A 428 10.40 -9.33 -9.96
CA LEU A 428 10.80 -7.95 -9.74
C LEU A 428 11.77 -7.45 -10.82
N LEU A 429 12.53 -8.35 -11.44
CA LEU A 429 13.61 -8.08 -12.39
C LEU A 429 13.48 -8.91 -13.66
N ILE A 430 13.92 -8.37 -14.79
CA ILE A 430 14.04 -9.13 -16.04
C ILE A 430 15.25 -10.06 -15.98
N ASP A 431 16.41 -9.55 -15.55
CA ASP A 431 17.62 -10.33 -15.33
C ASP A 431 18.38 -9.78 -14.10
N HIS A 432 18.91 -10.67 -13.24
CA HIS A 432 19.61 -10.29 -12.02
C HIS A 432 21.00 -9.63 -12.31
N GLU A 433 21.54 -9.77 -13.52
CA GLU A 433 22.89 -9.31 -13.87
C GLU A 433 22.94 -7.82 -14.28
N ASP A 434 21.79 -7.20 -14.63
CA ASP A 434 21.74 -5.83 -15.16
C ASP A 434 21.26 -4.79 -14.11
N THR A 435 21.56 -5.01 -12.83
CA THR A 435 21.19 -4.06 -11.77
C THR A 435 22.37 -3.41 -11.09
N GLU A 436 22.26 -2.09 -10.89
CA GLU A 436 23.22 -1.28 -10.15
C GLU A 436 22.65 -0.90 -8.78
N ILE A 437 23.52 -0.94 -7.77
CA ILE A 437 23.19 -0.42 -6.43
C ILE A 437 23.23 1.10 -6.49
N THR A 438 22.20 1.75 -5.92
CA THR A 438 22.16 3.21 -5.82
C THR A 438 22.65 3.71 -4.46
N GLN A 439 22.66 5.03 -4.26
CA GLN A 439 22.93 5.65 -2.97
C GLN A 439 21.94 5.21 -1.87
N HIS A 440 20.74 4.75 -2.24
CA HIS A 440 19.72 4.29 -1.30
C HIS A 440 19.63 2.76 -1.32
N SER A 441 19.83 2.10 -0.17
CA SER A 441 19.92 0.63 -0.04
C SER A 441 18.67 -0.15 -0.52
N ARG A 442 17.53 0.52 -0.62
CA ARG A 442 16.24 -0.06 -1.06
C ARG A 442 15.85 0.34 -2.49
N ILE A 443 16.72 1.00 -3.23
CA ILE A 443 16.47 1.43 -4.61
C ILE A 443 17.57 0.88 -5.48
N LEU A 444 17.23 -0.02 -6.39
CA LEU A 444 18.10 -0.56 -7.41
C LEU A 444 17.83 0.14 -8.73
N ARG A 445 18.83 0.25 -9.59
CA ARG A 445 18.71 0.77 -10.95
C ARG A 445 18.87 -0.37 -11.96
N SER A 446 17.94 -0.49 -12.89
CA SER A 446 18.00 -1.45 -14.00
C SER A 446 18.40 -0.74 -15.29
N ILE A 447 19.20 -1.43 -16.10
CA ILE A 447 19.57 -1.00 -17.45
C ILE A 447 18.80 -1.89 -18.42
N GLU A 448 17.91 -1.30 -19.20
CA GLU A 448 17.02 -2.07 -20.09
C GLU A 448 17.06 -1.52 -21.51
N LYS A 449 16.87 -2.42 -22.48
CA LYS A 449 16.74 -2.05 -23.91
C LYS A 449 15.41 -1.33 -24.15
N HIS A 450 15.43 -0.39 -25.06
CA HIS A 450 14.26 0.36 -25.54
C HIS A 450 14.31 0.51 -27.07
N TYR A 451 13.24 1.04 -27.63
CA TYR A 451 13.08 1.26 -29.08
C TYR A 451 13.32 2.74 -29.42
N PRO A 452 13.65 3.07 -30.69
CA PRO A 452 13.72 4.45 -31.16
C PRO A 452 12.40 5.19 -30.98
N LEU A 453 12.46 6.50 -30.64
CA LEU A 453 11.26 7.28 -30.31
C LEU A 453 10.30 7.43 -31.50
N ASP A 454 10.82 7.63 -32.74
CA ASP A 454 10.04 7.80 -33.97
C ASP A 454 9.19 6.56 -34.30
N GLU A 455 9.72 5.37 -34.04
CA GLU A 455 9.00 4.11 -34.16
C GLU A 455 7.82 4.04 -33.18
N LEU A 456 8.07 4.37 -31.89
CA LEU A 456 7.04 4.35 -30.87
C LEU A 456 5.97 5.44 -31.07
N ILE A 457 6.33 6.63 -31.53
CA ILE A 457 5.36 7.69 -31.83
C ILE A 457 4.35 7.18 -32.87
N THR A 458 4.83 6.55 -33.95
CA THR A 458 3.94 6.03 -35.00
C THR A 458 2.91 5.04 -34.45
N VAL A 459 3.34 4.12 -33.63
CA VAL A 459 2.45 3.12 -32.98
C VAL A 459 1.49 3.75 -32.01
N PHE A 460 1.94 4.69 -31.18
CA PHE A 460 1.12 5.38 -30.18
C PHE A 460 0.05 6.25 -30.84
N ASP A 461 0.37 6.96 -31.93
CA ASP A 461 -0.58 7.75 -32.70
C ASP A 461 -1.68 6.85 -33.30
N GLN A 462 -1.30 5.71 -33.88
CA GLN A 462 -2.27 4.73 -34.35
C GLN A 462 -3.15 4.17 -33.22
N MET A 463 -2.55 3.76 -32.10
CA MET A 463 -3.30 3.26 -30.93
C MET A 463 -4.31 4.29 -30.39
N TYR A 464 -3.97 5.58 -30.42
CA TYR A 464 -4.87 6.63 -29.94
C TYR A 464 -6.15 6.72 -30.78
N LEU A 465 -6.06 6.49 -32.11
CA LEU A 465 -7.17 6.57 -33.05
C LEU A 465 -8.09 5.34 -33.02
N LEU A 466 -7.66 4.20 -32.45
CA LEU A 466 -8.44 2.97 -32.44
C LEU A 466 -9.81 3.16 -31.75
N THR A 467 -10.78 2.42 -32.21
CA THR A 467 -12.12 2.32 -31.62
C THR A 467 -12.33 0.95 -30.95
N ALA A 468 -13.41 0.76 -30.21
CA ALA A 468 -13.65 -0.51 -29.52
C ALA A 468 -14.31 -1.56 -30.44
N VAL A 469 -13.77 -1.75 -31.64
CA VAL A 469 -14.14 -2.84 -32.54
C VAL A 469 -13.09 -3.95 -32.52
N ASP A 470 -13.47 -5.18 -32.85
CA ASP A 470 -12.62 -6.36 -32.65
C ASP A 470 -11.30 -6.29 -33.44
N ASP A 471 -11.31 -5.78 -34.67
CA ASP A 471 -10.11 -5.64 -35.50
C ASP A 471 -9.11 -4.66 -34.85
N ASP A 472 -9.58 -3.54 -34.32
CA ASP A 472 -8.77 -2.54 -33.62
C ASP A 472 -8.13 -3.13 -32.35
N VAL A 473 -8.91 -3.88 -31.55
CA VAL A 473 -8.43 -4.57 -30.36
C VAL A 473 -7.35 -5.59 -30.74
N ASN A 474 -7.59 -6.40 -31.77
CA ASN A 474 -6.64 -7.40 -32.25
C ASN A 474 -5.33 -6.78 -32.73
N TRP A 475 -5.41 -5.65 -33.46
CA TRP A 475 -4.23 -4.92 -33.89
C TRP A 475 -3.44 -4.39 -32.69
N ALA A 476 -4.09 -3.77 -31.73
CA ALA A 476 -3.44 -3.24 -30.53
C ALA A 476 -2.74 -4.32 -29.71
N LEU A 477 -3.39 -5.48 -29.54
CA LEU A 477 -2.78 -6.61 -28.84
C LEU A 477 -1.59 -7.20 -29.62
N ALA A 478 -1.62 -7.17 -30.98
CA ALA A 478 -0.47 -7.57 -31.78
C ALA A 478 0.73 -6.62 -31.58
N GLN A 479 0.48 -5.32 -31.43
CA GLN A 479 1.56 -4.38 -31.11
C GLN A 479 2.17 -4.67 -29.74
N LEU A 480 1.35 -5.03 -28.73
CA LEU A 480 1.88 -5.43 -27.43
C LEU A 480 2.78 -6.67 -27.53
N GLU A 481 2.37 -7.69 -28.32
CA GLU A 481 3.21 -8.89 -28.55
C GLU A 481 4.53 -8.58 -29.24
N TYR A 482 4.56 -7.57 -30.11
CA TYR A 482 5.77 -7.17 -30.84
C TYR A 482 6.73 -6.36 -29.95
N TYR A 483 6.23 -5.36 -29.19
CA TYR A 483 7.07 -4.43 -28.45
C TYR A 483 7.37 -4.85 -27.02
N VAL A 484 6.57 -5.74 -26.44
CA VAL A 484 6.65 -6.09 -25.02
C VAL A 484 7.14 -7.52 -24.85
N ASP A 485 8.42 -7.67 -24.56
CA ASP A 485 9.04 -8.97 -24.33
C ASP A 485 8.31 -9.77 -23.24
N GLY A 486 8.00 -11.03 -23.57
CA GLY A 486 7.32 -11.96 -22.66
C GLY A 486 5.79 -11.82 -22.60
N TYR A 487 5.21 -10.84 -23.29
CA TYR A 487 3.77 -10.77 -23.46
C TYR A 487 3.30 -11.68 -24.60
N HIS A 488 2.38 -12.59 -24.31
CA HIS A 488 1.71 -13.45 -25.28
C HIS A 488 0.21 -13.40 -25.04
N ARG A 489 -0.56 -13.25 -26.10
CA ARG A 489 -2.03 -13.32 -25.99
C ARG A 489 -2.44 -14.67 -25.39
N GLY A 490 -3.25 -14.66 -24.33
CA GLY A 490 -4.03 -15.81 -23.96
C GLY A 490 -4.97 -16.22 -25.10
N LYS A 491 -5.21 -17.53 -25.29
CA LYS A 491 -6.18 -18.00 -26.30
C LYS A 491 -7.51 -17.26 -26.10
N GLU A 492 -7.93 -16.56 -27.17
CA GLU A 492 -9.21 -15.85 -27.36
C GLU A 492 -9.97 -15.43 -26.10
N ILE A 493 -9.85 -14.16 -25.74
CA ILE A 493 -10.82 -13.49 -24.87
C ILE A 493 -12.04 -13.20 -25.77
N LYS A 494 -13.11 -13.99 -25.64
CA LYS A 494 -14.41 -13.60 -26.19
C LYS A 494 -14.90 -12.41 -25.38
N VAL A 495 -14.90 -11.25 -26.00
CA VAL A 495 -15.56 -10.06 -25.45
C VAL A 495 -17.07 -10.32 -25.50
N ASN A 496 -17.73 -10.41 -24.34
CA ASN A 496 -19.18 -10.44 -24.23
C ASN A 496 -19.76 -9.03 -24.26
#